data_5904eb665c7e3cb598f2e922f23513a9
#
_entry.id   5904eb665c7e3cb598f2e922f23513a9
#
_cell.length_a   1.000
_cell.length_b   1.000
_cell.length_c   1.000
_cell.angle_alpha   90.00
_cell.angle_beta   90.00
_cell.angle_gamma   90.00
#
_symmetry.space_group_name_H-M   'P 1'
#
loop_
_entity.id
_entity.type
_entity.pdbx_description
1 polymer ?
#
loop_
_entity_poly.entity_id
_entity_poly.type
_entity_poly.pdbx_seq_one_letter_code
_entity_poly.pdbx_strand_id
1 'polypeptide(L)'
;ELIGVEPEWLASDKLDEFDVSGDYSEATLTPRNVLSHIRVNVKVPSIGYLYSARGSLTGISEGFLLGQGKPLQSKVTYLLESWTKTIDKNDATLGTLKTSFKCFGLPETAHLDAENNKLSFSAVLIDKKTQADYQFAVGDKFKKDDNSSELGYFSSLHVDVELPKPLPEVNPSEGSSGGFDVTVKDWGKPE
;
A
#
# COMPACT_ATOMS: atom_id res chain seq x y z
N GLU A 1 -2.79 -8.77 16.75
CA GLU A 1 -3.09 -7.82 15.66
C GLU A 1 -3.44 -8.63 14.40
N LEU A 2 -4.56 -8.29 13.75
CA LEU A 2 -4.99 -8.98 12.53
C LEU A 2 -4.22 -8.40 11.34
N ILE A 3 -3.71 -9.28 10.47
CA ILE A 3 -3.05 -8.90 9.23
C ILE A 3 -4.08 -8.96 8.10
N GLY A 4 -4.24 -7.84 7.40
CA GLY A 4 -5.08 -7.75 6.22
C GLY A 4 -4.38 -8.35 5.00
N VAL A 5 -5.16 -9.02 4.18
CA VAL A 5 -4.73 -9.51 2.87
C VAL A 5 -5.40 -8.67 1.79
N GLU A 6 -4.65 -8.31 0.75
CA GLU A 6 -5.19 -7.57 -0.38
C GLU A 6 -6.36 -8.35 -1.00
N PRO A 7 -7.58 -7.75 -1.03
CA PRO A 7 -8.74 -8.44 -1.56
C PRO A 7 -8.66 -8.55 -3.09
N GLU A 8 -9.26 -9.60 -3.64
CA GLU A 8 -9.52 -9.70 -5.06
C GLU A 8 -10.53 -8.64 -5.52
N TRP A 9 -10.83 -8.63 -6.80
CA TRP A 9 -11.82 -7.70 -7.34
C TRP A 9 -13.20 -7.99 -6.73
N LEU A 10 -13.85 -6.93 -6.18
CA LEU A 10 -15.19 -7.00 -5.63
C LEU A 10 -16.03 -5.84 -6.15
N ALA A 11 -17.17 -6.18 -6.76
CA ALA A 11 -18.16 -5.19 -7.19
C ALA A 11 -19.53 -5.54 -6.61
N SER A 12 -20.29 -4.53 -6.25
CA SER A 12 -21.62 -4.68 -5.66
C SER A 12 -22.57 -3.62 -6.19
N ASP A 13 -23.84 -3.97 -6.22
CA ASP A 13 -24.97 -3.06 -6.39
C ASP A 13 -26.12 -3.51 -5.49
N LYS A 14 -27.07 -2.64 -5.21
CA LYS A 14 -28.25 -2.95 -4.42
C LYS A 14 -29.48 -2.24 -5.00
N LEU A 15 -30.61 -2.87 -4.86
CA LEU A 15 -31.91 -2.25 -5.01
C LEU A 15 -32.47 -1.97 -3.61
N ASP A 16 -32.86 -0.72 -3.35
CA ASP A 16 -33.49 -0.36 -2.08
C ASP A 16 -34.95 -0.82 -2.05
N GLU A 17 -35.62 -0.80 -3.21
CA GLU A 17 -36.99 -1.27 -3.37
C GLU A 17 -37.12 -2.05 -4.69
N PHE A 18 -37.88 -3.13 -4.67
CA PHE A 18 -38.19 -3.93 -5.85
C PHE A 18 -39.68 -4.24 -5.84
N ASP A 19 -40.37 -3.71 -6.82
CA ASP A 19 -41.83 -3.94 -6.97
C ASP A 19 -42.08 -5.29 -7.65
N VAL A 20 -42.82 -6.16 -6.98
CA VAL A 20 -43.21 -7.51 -7.45
C VAL A 20 -44.71 -7.56 -7.80
N SER A 21 -45.36 -6.42 -8.02
CA SER A 21 -46.76 -6.32 -8.38
C SER A 21 -46.93 -6.65 -9.86
N GLY A 22 -47.25 -7.87 -10.19
CA GLY A 22 -47.56 -8.30 -11.56
C GLY A 22 -47.04 -9.71 -11.89
N ASP A 23 -47.37 -10.19 -13.09
CA ASP A 23 -46.96 -11.49 -13.57
C ASP A 23 -45.47 -11.52 -14.01
N TYR A 24 -44.87 -10.35 -14.17
CA TYR A 24 -43.48 -10.17 -14.58
C TYR A 24 -42.84 -8.95 -13.89
N SER A 25 -41.66 -9.12 -13.34
CA SER A 25 -40.86 -8.04 -12.73
C SER A 25 -39.44 -8.13 -13.22
N GLU A 26 -38.84 -6.98 -13.58
CA GLU A 26 -37.47 -6.87 -14.07
C GLU A 26 -36.67 -5.93 -13.19
N ALA A 27 -35.43 -6.31 -12.89
CA ALA A 27 -34.48 -5.50 -12.13
C ALA A 27 -33.18 -5.36 -12.89
N THR A 28 -32.71 -4.12 -13.04
CA THR A 28 -31.38 -3.84 -13.62
C THR A 28 -30.39 -3.49 -12.52
N LEU A 29 -29.31 -4.25 -12.45
CA LEU A 29 -28.19 -4.00 -11.53
C LEU A 29 -26.96 -3.52 -12.31
N THR A 30 -26.26 -2.52 -11.77
CA THR A 30 -25.02 -1.97 -12.32
C THR A 30 -23.92 -2.03 -11.26
N PRO A 31 -23.29 -3.19 -11.07
CA PRO A 31 -22.30 -3.39 -10.02
C PRO A 31 -21.14 -2.39 -10.14
N ARG A 32 -20.78 -1.79 -9.02
CA ARG A 32 -19.64 -0.86 -8.89
C ARG A 32 -18.58 -1.45 -7.97
N ASN A 33 -17.31 -1.17 -8.28
CA ASN A 33 -16.21 -1.59 -7.43
C ASN A 33 -16.31 -0.95 -6.03
N VAL A 34 -16.27 -1.79 -4.99
CA VAL A 34 -16.35 -1.36 -3.59
C VAL A 34 -14.99 -1.30 -2.90
N LEU A 35 -13.92 -1.67 -3.60
CA LEU A 35 -12.58 -1.59 -3.05
C LEU A 35 -12.01 -0.18 -3.17
N SER A 36 -11.24 0.20 -2.17
CA SER A 36 -10.42 1.41 -2.19
C SER A 36 -8.99 1.06 -2.60
N HIS A 37 -8.31 2.01 -3.24
CA HIS A 37 -6.90 1.92 -3.59
C HIS A 37 -6.11 2.92 -2.75
N ILE A 38 -5.16 2.45 -1.95
CA ILE A 38 -4.31 3.31 -1.12
C ILE A 38 -2.89 3.32 -1.68
N ARG A 39 -2.36 4.52 -1.89
CA ARG A 39 -0.96 4.76 -2.27
C ARG A 39 -0.22 5.38 -1.10
N VAL A 40 0.97 4.87 -0.82
CA VAL A 40 1.88 5.38 0.21
C VAL A 40 3.15 5.86 -0.46
N ASN A 41 3.49 7.12 -0.24
CA ASN A 41 4.70 7.74 -0.73
C ASN A 41 5.57 8.15 0.46
N VAL A 42 6.82 7.68 0.47
CA VAL A 42 7.81 8.04 1.49
C VAL A 42 8.95 8.77 0.80
N LYS A 43 9.10 10.07 1.09
CA LYS A 43 10.24 10.86 0.62
C LYS A 43 11.45 10.55 1.49
N VAL A 44 12.54 10.16 0.85
CA VAL A 44 13.73 9.63 1.50
C VAL A 44 14.95 10.47 1.09
N PRO A 45 15.43 11.36 1.99
CA PRO A 45 16.73 12.01 1.80
C PRO A 45 17.87 10.99 1.95
N SER A 46 18.94 11.16 1.18
CA SER A 46 20.06 10.23 1.10
C SER A 46 19.66 8.82 0.63
N ILE A 47 18.71 8.74 -0.31
CA ILE A 47 18.14 7.48 -0.82
C ILE A 47 19.19 6.55 -1.46
N GLY A 48 20.37 7.08 -1.80
CA GLY A 48 21.50 6.29 -2.31
C GLY A 48 21.96 5.19 -1.35
N TYR A 49 21.80 5.42 -0.04
CA TYR A 49 22.17 4.43 0.99
C TYR A 49 21.10 3.36 1.23
N LEU A 50 19.94 3.45 0.59
CA LEU A 50 18.88 2.46 0.76
C LEU A 50 19.12 1.22 -0.11
N TYR A 51 19.19 0.05 0.54
CA TYR A 51 19.21 -1.26 -0.11
C TYR A 51 17.79 -1.83 -0.30
N SER A 52 17.01 -1.92 0.77
CA SER A 52 15.63 -2.40 0.72
C SER A 52 14.76 -1.72 1.78
N ALA A 53 13.45 -1.80 1.60
CA ALA A 53 12.49 -1.24 2.53
C ALA A 53 11.35 -2.22 2.79
N ARG A 54 10.81 -2.15 4.01
CA ARG A 54 9.58 -2.82 4.43
C ARG A 54 8.74 -1.84 5.22
N GLY A 55 7.46 -2.09 5.33
CA GLY A 55 6.58 -1.26 6.14
C GLY A 55 5.30 -1.97 6.50
N SER A 56 4.50 -1.29 7.29
CA SER A 56 3.12 -1.69 7.59
C SER A 56 2.25 -0.45 7.78
N LEU A 57 0.99 -0.58 7.44
CA LEU A 57 -0.02 0.45 7.66
C LEU A 57 -1.17 -0.13 8.47
N THR A 58 -1.36 0.41 9.69
CA THR A 58 -2.42 -0.01 10.60
C THR A 58 -3.70 0.78 10.39
N GLY A 59 -4.81 0.31 10.96
CA GLY A 59 -6.06 1.07 11.00
C GLY A 59 -6.87 1.03 9.71
N ILE A 60 -6.60 0.09 8.82
CA ILE A 60 -7.37 -0.16 7.61
C ILE A 60 -8.60 -1.00 7.97
N SER A 61 -9.73 -0.76 7.31
CA SER A 61 -10.94 -1.54 7.54
C SER A 61 -10.75 -3.02 7.18
N GLU A 62 -11.19 -3.91 8.07
CA GLU A 62 -11.17 -5.36 7.86
C GLU A 62 -12.10 -5.83 6.76
N GLY A 63 -13.19 -5.10 6.49
CA GLY A 63 -14.20 -5.51 5.53
C GLY A 63 -15.13 -4.38 5.13
N PHE A 64 -16.15 -4.72 4.35
CA PHE A 64 -17.14 -3.79 3.82
C PHE A 64 -18.56 -4.31 4.00
N LEU A 65 -19.43 -3.49 4.54
CA LEU A 65 -20.87 -3.78 4.72
C LEU A 65 -21.61 -3.47 3.42
N LEU A 66 -21.77 -4.47 2.56
CA LEU A 66 -22.39 -4.30 1.24
C LEU A 66 -23.80 -3.67 1.32
N GLY A 67 -24.63 -4.17 2.25
CA GLY A 67 -26.00 -3.65 2.44
C GLY A 67 -26.07 -2.20 2.95
N GLN A 68 -25.02 -1.73 3.63
CA GLN A 68 -24.92 -0.36 4.14
C GLN A 68 -24.04 0.55 3.29
N GLY A 69 -23.28 -0.02 2.34
CA GLY A 69 -22.39 0.71 1.46
C GLY A 69 -21.20 1.38 2.18
N LYS A 70 -20.69 0.79 3.27
CA LYS A 70 -19.63 1.40 4.08
C LYS A 70 -18.62 0.40 4.64
N PRO A 71 -17.37 0.86 4.91
CA PRO A 71 -16.34 0.05 5.57
C PRO A 71 -16.74 -0.34 6.99
N LEU A 72 -16.27 -1.51 7.46
CA LEU A 72 -16.35 -1.94 8.85
C LEU A 72 -15.51 -1.03 9.75
N GLN A 73 -15.90 -0.92 11.04
CA GLN A 73 -15.11 -0.19 12.03
C GLN A 73 -13.97 -1.03 12.63
N SER A 74 -14.00 -2.36 12.47
CA SER A 74 -12.89 -3.24 12.82
C SER A 74 -11.67 -2.98 11.93
N LYS A 75 -10.48 -3.08 12.52
CA LYS A 75 -9.23 -2.63 11.90
C LYS A 75 -8.24 -3.78 11.75
N VAL A 76 -7.51 -3.75 10.65
CA VAL A 76 -6.40 -4.66 10.36
C VAL A 76 -5.15 -3.88 9.96
N THR A 77 -4.01 -4.57 9.93
CA THR A 77 -2.73 -4.05 9.46
C THR A 77 -2.38 -4.65 8.12
N TYR A 78 -2.01 -3.82 7.15
CA TYR A 78 -1.47 -4.24 5.87
C TYR A 78 0.05 -4.18 5.89
N LEU A 79 0.69 -5.27 5.42
CA LEU A 79 2.14 -5.30 5.22
C LEU A 79 2.49 -4.69 3.87
N LEU A 80 3.49 -3.82 3.86
CA LEU A 80 3.98 -3.09 2.69
C LEU A 80 5.37 -3.62 2.33
N GLU A 81 5.40 -4.62 1.45
CA GLU A 81 6.65 -5.32 1.10
C GLU A 81 7.21 -4.91 -0.26
N SER A 82 6.34 -4.45 -1.17
CA SER A 82 6.73 -4.09 -2.53
C SER A 82 6.86 -2.58 -2.67
N TRP A 83 8.10 -2.09 -2.73
CA TRP A 83 8.39 -0.67 -2.88
C TRP A 83 9.07 -0.35 -4.20
N THR A 84 8.56 0.65 -4.91
CA THR A 84 9.20 1.20 -6.10
C THR A 84 10.02 2.42 -5.72
N LYS A 85 11.32 2.39 -6.02
CA LYS A 85 12.26 3.48 -5.77
C LYS A 85 12.31 4.41 -6.99
N THR A 86 12.14 5.70 -6.76
CA THR A 86 12.31 6.75 -7.77
C THR A 86 13.29 7.78 -7.22
N ILE A 87 14.33 8.09 -7.98
CA ILE A 87 15.33 9.11 -7.63
C ILE A 87 14.87 10.44 -8.24
N ASP A 88 15.04 11.54 -7.51
CA ASP A 88 14.73 12.86 -8.02
C ASP A 88 15.68 13.21 -9.19
N LYS A 89 15.12 13.79 -10.26
CA LYS A 89 15.90 14.12 -11.47
C LYS A 89 16.86 15.29 -11.25
N ASN A 90 16.57 16.17 -10.31
CA ASN A 90 17.33 17.38 -10.03
C ASN A 90 18.31 17.18 -8.86
N ASP A 91 18.06 16.20 -8.00
CA ASP A 91 18.88 15.91 -6.83
C ASP A 91 18.95 14.39 -6.60
N ALA A 92 20.06 13.81 -7.01
CA ALA A 92 20.32 12.36 -6.88
C ALA A 92 20.39 11.88 -5.40
N THR A 93 20.50 12.78 -4.44
CA THR A 93 20.48 12.45 -3.02
C THR A 93 19.06 12.27 -2.49
N LEU A 94 18.06 12.79 -3.21
CA LEU A 94 16.66 12.70 -2.85
C LEU A 94 15.96 11.61 -3.67
N GLY A 95 15.00 10.97 -3.06
CA GLY A 95 14.14 10.04 -3.77
C GLY A 95 12.84 9.76 -3.03
N THR A 96 11.97 9.03 -3.70
CA THR A 96 10.67 8.64 -3.16
C THR A 96 10.50 7.13 -3.32
N LEU A 97 10.07 6.49 -2.26
CA LEU A 97 9.57 5.13 -2.27
C LEU A 97 8.06 5.17 -2.39
N LYS A 98 7.52 4.34 -3.26
CA LYS A 98 6.08 4.24 -3.51
C LYS A 98 5.64 2.81 -3.40
N THR A 99 4.52 2.61 -2.73
CA THR A 99 3.79 1.34 -2.73
C THR A 99 2.29 1.60 -2.79
N SER A 100 1.53 0.60 -3.18
CA SER A 100 0.07 0.71 -3.22
C SER A 100 -0.58 -0.65 -3.04
N PHE A 101 -1.80 -0.65 -2.54
CA PHE A 101 -2.59 -1.86 -2.32
C PHE A 101 -4.09 -1.56 -2.38
N LYS A 102 -4.89 -2.60 -2.62
CA LYS A 102 -6.35 -2.55 -2.55
C LYS A 102 -6.81 -2.98 -1.15
N CYS A 103 -7.88 -2.35 -0.67
CA CYS A 103 -8.46 -2.65 0.63
C CYS A 103 -9.95 -2.29 0.66
N PHE A 104 -10.61 -2.54 1.78
CA PHE A 104 -12.00 -2.12 2.00
C PHE A 104 -12.15 -0.68 2.47
N GLY A 105 -11.08 0.11 2.39
CA GLY A 105 -11.06 1.53 2.76
C GLY A 105 -10.69 1.77 4.21
N LEU A 106 -10.99 2.97 4.67
CA LEU A 106 -10.72 3.41 6.03
C LEU A 106 -12.03 3.42 6.82
N PRO A 107 -12.02 3.09 8.12
CA PRO A 107 -13.15 3.35 9.01
C PRO A 107 -13.55 4.83 8.96
N GLU A 108 -14.84 5.12 9.13
CA GLU A 108 -15.38 6.49 9.05
C GLU A 108 -14.67 7.48 9.98
N THR A 109 -14.17 7.01 11.12
CA THR A 109 -13.47 7.82 12.12
C THR A 109 -11.97 7.93 11.90
N ALA A 110 -11.40 7.32 10.86
CA ALA A 110 -9.96 7.29 10.67
C ALA A 110 -9.33 8.69 10.57
N HIS A 111 -9.98 9.60 9.85
CA HIS A 111 -9.49 10.96 9.62
C HIS A 111 -9.60 11.91 10.83
N LEU A 112 -10.27 11.50 11.91
CA LEU A 112 -10.49 12.33 13.09
C LEU A 112 -9.27 12.47 13.99
N ASP A 113 -8.33 11.50 13.90
CA ASP A 113 -7.12 11.51 14.71
C ASP A 113 -5.96 10.88 13.93
N ALA A 114 -4.82 11.56 13.94
CA ALA A 114 -3.59 11.05 13.31
C ALA A 114 -3.19 9.65 13.81
N GLU A 115 -3.40 9.36 15.11
CA GLU A 115 -3.06 8.10 15.75
C GLU A 115 -3.96 6.92 15.32
N ASN A 116 -5.08 7.18 14.63
CA ASN A 116 -5.95 6.13 14.15
C ASN A 116 -5.30 5.21 13.11
N ASN A 117 -4.31 5.74 12.38
CA ASN A 117 -3.53 5.00 11.41
C ASN A 117 -2.04 5.27 11.63
N LYS A 118 -1.24 4.22 11.67
CA LYS A 118 0.22 4.30 11.83
C LYS A 118 0.90 3.65 10.65
N LEU A 119 1.78 4.41 10.01
CA LEU A 119 2.71 3.90 9.01
C LEU A 119 4.04 3.61 9.69
N SER A 120 4.41 2.33 9.76
CA SER A 120 5.75 1.90 10.15
C SER A 120 6.57 1.67 8.90
N PHE A 121 7.80 2.15 8.90
CA PHE A 121 8.72 2.07 7.78
C PHE A 121 10.10 1.68 8.26
N SER A 122 10.68 0.64 7.68
CA SER A 122 11.98 0.08 8.02
C SER A 122 12.86 0.06 6.78
N ALA A 123 13.98 0.77 6.83
CA ALA A 123 14.98 0.84 5.77
C ALA A 123 16.20 -0.01 6.13
N VAL A 124 16.57 -0.95 5.27
CA VAL A 124 17.86 -1.65 5.35
C VAL A 124 18.84 -0.92 4.44
N LEU A 125 20.03 -0.60 4.95
CA LEU A 125 21.02 0.17 4.21
C LEU A 125 21.93 -0.72 3.35
N ILE A 126 22.72 -0.08 2.47
CA ILE A 126 23.59 -0.77 1.49
C ILE A 126 24.68 -1.66 2.13
N ASP A 127 25.00 -1.46 3.39
CA ASP A 127 25.87 -2.38 4.15
C ASP A 127 25.16 -3.70 4.53
N LYS A 128 23.83 -3.80 4.26
CA LYS A 128 22.96 -4.94 4.56
C LYS A 128 22.91 -5.34 6.05
N LYS A 129 23.39 -4.48 6.94
CA LYS A 129 23.45 -4.69 8.39
C LYS A 129 22.72 -3.59 9.15
N THR A 130 22.88 -2.34 8.72
CA THR A 130 22.25 -1.19 9.38
C THR A 130 20.79 -1.10 8.97
N GLN A 131 19.93 -0.99 9.96
CA GLN A 131 18.49 -0.78 9.80
C GLN A 131 18.10 0.53 10.46
N ALA A 132 17.23 1.28 9.82
CA ALA A 132 16.66 2.51 10.33
C ALA A 132 15.13 2.38 10.31
N ASP A 133 14.52 2.52 11.49
CA ASP A 133 13.08 2.36 11.69
C ASP A 133 12.42 3.71 11.96
N TYR A 134 11.28 3.92 11.34
CA TYR A 134 10.48 5.13 11.44
C TYR A 134 9.01 4.78 11.66
N GLN A 135 8.31 5.64 12.38
CA GLN A 135 6.87 5.54 12.58
C GLN A 135 6.21 6.89 12.39
N PHE A 136 5.10 6.91 11.68
CA PHE A 136 4.32 8.11 11.38
C PHE A 136 2.87 7.89 11.77
N ALA A 137 2.30 8.84 12.51
CA ALA A 137 0.86 8.95 12.66
C ALA A 137 0.30 9.61 11.39
N VAL A 138 -0.63 8.94 10.70
CA VAL A 138 -1.06 9.32 9.35
C VAL A 138 -2.57 9.36 9.16
N GLY A 139 -3.37 9.15 10.20
CA GLY A 139 -4.82 9.10 10.08
C GLY A 139 -5.41 10.37 9.47
N ASP A 140 -4.88 11.54 9.82
CA ASP A 140 -5.29 12.86 9.32
C ASP A 140 -4.63 13.26 7.98
N LYS A 141 -3.73 12.42 7.43
CA LYS A 141 -2.92 12.74 6.25
C LYS A 141 -3.42 12.10 4.96
N PHE A 142 -4.43 11.24 5.02
CA PHE A 142 -5.01 10.65 3.83
C PHE A 142 -5.71 11.72 2.98
N LYS A 143 -5.33 11.79 1.72
CA LYS A 143 -5.94 12.66 0.72
C LYS A 143 -6.60 11.84 -0.35
N LYS A 144 -7.76 12.28 -0.82
CA LYS A 144 -8.46 11.68 -1.93
C LYS A 144 -7.83 12.14 -3.24
N ASP A 145 -7.64 11.23 -4.17
CA ASP A 145 -7.20 11.56 -5.52
C ASP A 145 -8.38 12.10 -6.35
N ASP A 146 -8.14 13.17 -7.10
CA ASP A 146 -9.16 13.76 -7.97
C ASP A 146 -9.58 12.84 -9.12
N ASN A 147 -8.71 11.90 -9.53
CA ASN A 147 -8.92 10.95 -10.62
C ASN A 147 -9.37 9.56 -10.14
N SER A 148 -10.07 9.48 -9.03
CA SER A 148 -10.51 8.21 -8.44
C SER A 148 -11.44 7.38 -9.34
N SER A 149 -12.04 7.98 -10.38
CA SER A 149 -12.94 7.31 -11.32
C SER A 149 -12.28 6.56 -12.46
N GLU A 150 -11.02 6.88 -12.81
CA GLU A 150 -10.35 6.31 -14.00
C GLU A 150 -10.02 4.82 -13.85
N LEU A 151 -9.80 4.35 -12.63
CA LEU A 151 -9.46 2.96 -12.35
C LEU A 151 -10.64 2.13 -11.83
N GLY A 152 -11.83 2.71 -11.73
CA GLY A 152 -13.02 2.03 -11.22
C GLY A 152 -12.96 1.65 -9.75
N TYR A 153 -12.07 2.26 -8.95
CA TYR A 153 -12.03 2.08 -7.51
C TYR A 153 -13.08 2.94 -6.81
N PHE A 154 -13.62 2.43 -5.70
CA PHE A 154 -14.58 3.17 -4.87
C PHE A 154 -13.99 4.48 -4.36
N SER A 155 -12.74 4.43 -3.88
CA SER A 155 -11.94 5.64 -3.62
C SER A 155 -10.46 5.35 -3.86
N SER A 156 -9.76 6.34 -4.43
CA SER A 156 -8.30 6.36 -4.47
C SER A 156 -7.80 7.36 -3.44
N LEU A 157 -6.98 6.88 -2.53
CA LEU A 157 -6.40 7.67 -1.45
C LEU A 157 -4.88 7.65 -1.56
N HIS A 158 -4.23 8.72 -1.14
CA HIS A 158 -2.79 8.70 -0.95
C HIS A 158 -2.40 9.30 0.39
N VAL A 159 -1.26 8.86 0.88
CA VAL A 159 -0.59 9.41 2.05
C VAL A 159 0.87 9.68 1.71
N ASP A 160 1.31 10.89 1.99
CA ASP A 160 2.67 11.35 1.75
C ASP A 160 3.35 11.60 3.09
N VAL A 161 4.53 11.01 3.29
CA VAL A 161 5.39 11.26 4.44
C VAL A 161 6.82 11.53 3.97
N GLU A 162 7.58 12.20 4.81
CA GLU A 162 9.00 12.46 4.60
C GLU A 162 9.78 11.97 5.82
N LEU A 163 10.92 11.33 5.61
CA LEU A 163 11.79 10.95 6.71
C LEU A 163 12.28 12.19 7.45
N PRO A 164 12.24 12.20 8.79
CA PRO A 164 12.60 13.39 9.59
C PRO A 164 14.10 13.71 9.52
N LYS A 165 14.90 12.74 9.07
CA LYS A 165 16.36 12.88 8.90
C LYS A 165 16.80 12.08 7.69
N PRO A 166 17.89 12.46 7.00
CA PRO A 166 18.53 11.66 5.98
C PRO A 166 18.88 10.26 6.47
N LEU A 167 18.89 9.27 5.57
CA LEU A 167 19.43 7.96 5.90
C LEU A 167 20.91 8.09 6.32
N PRO A 168 21.35 7.32 7.33
CA PRO A 168 22.75 7.32 7.75
C PRO A 168 23.69 6.94 6.60
N GLU A 169 24.82 7.61 6.54
CA GLU A 169 25.90 7.23 5.62
C GLU A 169 26.54 5.94 6.08
N VAL A 170 26.60 4.97 5.19
CA VAL A 170 27.26 3.68 5.43
C VAL A 170 28.09 3.31 4.22
N ASN A 171 29.21 2.60 4.46
CA ASN A 171 29.97 2.03 3.36
C ASN A 171 29.30 0.72 2.90
N PRO A 172 29.26 0.45 1.59
CA PRO A 172 28.86 -0.86 1.10
C PRO A 172 29.69 -1.94 1.80
N SER A 173 29.05 -3.08 2.18
CA SER A 173 29.80 -4.18 2.76
C SER A 173 30.91 -4.64 1.81
N GLU A 174 32.17 -4.51 2.23
CA GLU A 174 33.29 -5.07 1.49
C GLU A 174 33.08 -6.58 1.33
N GLY A 175 33.09 -7.08 0.11
CA GLY A 175 33.16 -8.50 -0.18
C GLY A 175 31.86 -9.26 -0.34
N SER A 176 30.76 -8.60 -0.62
CA SER A 176 29.56 -9.26 -1.14
C SER A 176 29.27 -8.81 -2.58
N SER A 177 30.15 -9.10 -3.48
CA SER A 177 29.75 -9.48 -4.84
C SER A 177 29.03 -10.84 -4.72
N GLY A 178 27.96 -10.86 -3.96
CA GLY A 178 26.97 -11.90 -3.98
C GLY A 178 26.09 -11.72 -5.22
N GLY A 179 26.72 -11.57 -6.36
CA GLY A 179 26.18 -12.12 -7.55
C GLY A 179 26.02 -13.60 -7.22
N PHE A 180 24.83 -14.12 -7.33
CA PHE A 180 24.62 -15.55 -7.48
C PHE A 180 25.51 -15.95 -8.65
N ASP A 181 26.70 -16.43 -8.34
CA ASP A 181 27.55 -17.12 -9.29
C ASP A 181 26.87 -18.47 -9.53
N VAL A 182 25.81 -18.44 -10.32
CA VAL A 182 25.23 -19.64 -10.89
C VAL A 182 26.21 -20.10 -11.93
N THR A 183 27.24 -20.79 -11.51
CA THR A 183 27.98 -21.66 -12.40
C THR A 183 27.01 -22.74 -12.81
N VAL A 184 26.30 -22.50 -13.91
CA VAL A 184 25.54 -23.57 -14.60
C VAL A 184 26.59 -24.54 -15.07
N LYS A 185 26.81 -25.60 -14.27
CA LYS A 185 27.54 -26.77 -14.76
C LYS A 185 26.74 -27.29 -15.93
N ASP A 186 27.41 -27.31 -17.08
CA ASP A 186 26.92 -27.86 -18.32
C ASP A 186 26.17 -29.20 -18.04
N TRP A 187 24.88 -29.20 -18.28
CA TRP A 187 24.10 -30.44 -18.25
C TRP A 187 24.57 -31.23 -19.45
N GLY A 188 25.35 -32.28 -19.19
CA GLY A 188 25.88 -33.17 -20.20
C GLY A 188 24.80 -33.55 -21.18
N LYS A 189 25.09 -33.42 -22.48
CA LYS A 189 24.23 -33.93 -23.56
C LYS A 189 24.04 -35.41 -23.34
N PRO A 190 22.81 -35.92 -23.39
CA PRO A 190 22.61 -37.36 -23.46
C PRO A 190 23.20 -37.88 -24.78
N GLU A 191 23.97 -38.96 -24.68
CA GLU A 191 24.45 -39.77 -25.82
C GLU A 191 23.29 -40.39 -26.59
#